data_6011eab23a6bdca747b50ef3e2c1ec7a
#
_entry.id   6011eab23a6bdca747b50ef3e2c1ec7a
#
_cell.length_a   1.000
_cell.length_b   1.000
_cell.length_c   1.000
_cell.angle_alpha   90.00
_cell.angle_beta   90.00
_cell.angle_gamma   90.00
#
_symmetry.space_group_name_H-M   'P 1'
#
loop_
_entity.id
_entity.type
_entity.pdbx_description
1 polymer ?
#
loop_
_entity_poly.entity_id
_entity_poly.type
_entity_poly.pdbx_seq_one_letter_code
_entity_poly.pdbx_strand_id
1 'polypeptide(L)'
;MPVTLIKALGLAGALAGLGFCAVCQAHEVKTRGLVLHHPWVHAAAAGAMGTDGFVMITNTGKAPERLLGATIEGAVDATLVRAVSPVDANALCQLENGIDIAPGATLVLKPGASGLLFGAVNKSLREDIYANGTLVFARAGVVKIEFYIQAEDSKAAKHSPAGAMAACLASATQ
;
A
#
# COMPACT_ATOMS: atom_id res chain seq x y z
N MET A 1 19.86 -47.72 68.04
CA MET A 1 18.60 -47.53 67.23
C MET A 1 18.85 -46.31 66.36
N PRO A 2 19.01 -46.45 65.06
CA PRO A 2 19.32 -45.32 64.18
C PRO A 2 18.06 -44.66 63.64
N VAL A 3 18.02 -43.34 63.72
CA VAL A 3 16.97 -42.49 63.19
C VAL A 3 17.33 -42.19 61.70
N THR A 4 16.45 -42.59 60.81
CA THR A 4 16.61 -42.40 59.38
C THR A 4 16.15 -41.02 58.97
N LEU A 5 17.09 -40.19 58.40
CA LEU A 5 16.86 -38.85 57.89
C LEU A 5 16.36 -38.94 56.44
N ILE A 6 15.11 -38.55 56.20
CA ILE A 6 14.51 -38.48 54.84
C ILE A 6 14.85 -37.09 54.25
N LYS A 7 15.66 -37.06 53.20
CA LYS A 7 15.93 -35.87 52.40
C LYS A 7 14.77 -35.64 51.41
N ALA A 8 14.02 -34.56 51.58
CA ALA A 8 13.08 -34.10 50.60
C ALA A 8 13.81 -33.40 49.44
N LEU A 9 13.66 -33.96 48.25
CA LEU A 9 14.22 -33.41 47.01
C LEU A 9 13.18 -32.45 46.40
N GLY A 10 13.43 -31.16 46.50
CA GLY A 10 12.59 -30.12 45.90
C GLY A 10 12.80 -30.08 44.40
N LEU A 11 11.72 -30.38 43.65
CA LEU A 11 11.67 -30.26 42.17
C LEU A 11 11.31 -28.85 41.81
N ALA A 12 12.28 -28.01 41.42
CA ALA A 12 12.05 -26.66 40.90
C ALA A 12 11.57 -26.78 39.44
N GLY A 13 10.28 -26.57 39.22
CA GLY A 13 9.70 -26.50 37.89
C GLY A 13 10.03 -25.17 37.22
N ALA A 14 10.91 -25.16 36.23
CA ALA A 14 11.13 -24.00 35.37
C ALA A 14 9.97 -23.87 34.37
N LEU A 15 9.06 -22.93 34.59
CA LEU A 15 8.05 -22.51 33.62
C LEU A 15 8.76 -21.71 32.52
N ALA A 16 9.10 -22.37 31.40
CA ALA A 16 9.54 -21.71 30.18
C ALA A 16 8.33 -20.99 29.56
N GLY A 17 8.22 -19.69 29.78
CA GLY A 17 7.26 -18.82 29.12
C GLY A 17 7.56 -18.73 27.63
N LEU A 18 6.83 -19.51 26.80
CA LEU A 18 6.80 -19.34 25.36
C LEU A 18 6.13 -18.00 25.07
N GLY A 19 6.94 -16.96 24.88
CA GLY A 19 6.50 -15.68 24.35
C GLY A 19 5.92 -15.90 22.95
N PHE A 20 4.60 -15.86 22.84
CA PHE A 20 3.91 -15.85 21.56
C PHE A 20 4.20 -14.48 20.92
N CYS A 21 5.25 -14.38 20.08
CA CYS A 21 5.41 -13.26 19.18
C CYS A 21 4.22 -13.27 18.22
N ALA A 22 3.24 -12.41 18.47
CA ALA A 22 2.24 -12.07 17.48
C ALA A 22 3.00 -11.48 16.27
N VAL A 23 3.23 -12.29 15.24
CA VAL A 23 3.70 -11.81 13.94
C VAL A 23 2.63 -10.87 13.41
N CYS A 24 2.93 -9.57 13.44
CA CYS A 24 2.14 -8.56 12.75
C CYS A 24 2.19 -8.92 11.27
N GLN A 25 1.16 -9.61 10.76
CA GLN A 25 1.03 -9.89 9.34
C GLN A 25 0.67 -8.57 8.65
N ALA A 26 1.67 -7.88 8.14
CA ALA A 26 1.46 -6.88 7.12
C ALA A 26 0.77 -7.59 5.94
N HIS A 27 -0.37 -7.08 5.48
CA HIS A 27 -1.09 -7.62 4.33
C HIS A 27 -0.17 -7.60 3.10
N GLU A 28 0.35 -8.77 2.76
CA GLU A 28 1.25 -9.00 1.64
C GLU A 28 0.55 -9.91 0.62
N VAL A 29 0.48 -9.46 -0.63
CA VAL A 29 -0.07 -10.27 -1.72
C VAL A 29 1.06 -10.69 -2.66
N LYS A 30 1.31 -12.01 -2.75
CA LYS A 30 2.28 -12.58 -3.69
C LYS A 30 1.57 -13.13 -4.92
N THR A 31 1.92 -12.65 -6.09
CA THR A 31 1.31 -13.10 -7.34
C THR A 31 2.21 -12.84 -8.54
N ARG A 32 2.30 -13.82 -9.46
CA ARG A 32 2.92 -13.68 -10.79
C ARG A 32 4.28 -12.98 -10.81
N GLY A 33 5.12 -13.23 -9.81
CA GLY A 33 6.44 -12.59 -9.70
C GLY A 33 6.39 -11.16 -9.14
N LEU A 34 5.29 -10.79 -8.52
CA LEU A 34 5.13 -9.53 -7.79
C LEU A 34 4.84 -9.79 -6.32
N VAL A 35 5.34 -8.91 -5.48
CA VAL A 35 4.98 -8.83 -4.06
C VAL A 35 4.44 -7.44 -3.80
N LEU A 36 3.19 -7.38 -3.35
CA LEU A 36 2.46 -6.15 -3.06
C LEU A 36 2.39 -6.02 -1.54
N HIS A 37 2.89 -4.92 -1.01
CA HIS A 37 2.94 -4.67 0.42
C HIS A 37 2.04 -3.50 0.78
N HIS A 38 1.19 -3.73 1.76
CA HIS A 38 0.39 -2.72 2.45
C HIS A 38 -0.32 -1.74 1.48
N PRO A 39 -1.21 -2.21 0.61
CA PRO A 39 -2.03 -1.31 -0.19
C PRO A 39 -3.02 -0.58 0.72
N TRP A 40 -3.07 0.75 0.61
CA TRP A 40 -3.98 1.56 1.42
C TRP A 40 -4.44 2.82 0.67
N VAL A 41 -5.56 3.39 1.12
CA VAL A 41 -6.15 4.63 0.60
C VAL A 41 -6.60 5.51 1.76
N HIS A 42 -6.71 6.80 1.53
CA HIS A 42 -7.36 7.71 2.49
C HIS A 42 -8.87 7.50 2.50
N ALA A 43 -9.47 7.61 3.69
CA ALA A 43 -10.91 7.65 3.85
C ALA A 43 -11.50 8.86 3.11
N ALA A 44 -12.67 8.67 2.49
CA ALA A 44 -13.34 9.72 1.77
C ALA A 44 -14.87 9.53 1.82
N ALA A 45 -15.61 10.63 1.95
CA ALA A 45 -17.07 10.59 1.90
C ALA A 45 -17.58 10.39 0.46
N ALA A 46 -18.75 9.80 0.30
CA ALA A 46 -19.43 9.78 -0.98
C ALA A 46 -19.66 11.23 -1.47
N GLY A 47 -19.39 11.48 -2.74
CA GLY A 47 -19.42 12.83 -3.34
C GLY A 47 -18.09 13.57 -3.26
N ALA A 48 -17.06 13.03 -2.60
CA ALA A 48 -15.71 13.58 -2.68
C ALA A 48 -15.18 13.51 -4.12
N MET A 49 -14.38 14.52 -4.51
CA MET A 49 -13.85 14.63 -5.87
C MET A 49 -12.77 13.58 -6.18
N GLY A 50 -12.18 12.98 -5.14
CA GLY A 50 -11.20 11.91 -5.25
C GLY A 50 -10.60 11.50 -3.92
N THR A 51 -9.72 10.51 -3.96
CA THR A 51 -8.91 10.08 -2.82
C THR A 51 -7.58 9.50 -3.30
N ASP A 52 -6.57 9.56 -2.45
CA ASP A 52 -5.24 9.06 -2.75
C ASP A 52 -5.06 7.62 -2.28
N GLY A 53 -4.34 6.84 -3.07
CA GLY A 53 -3.96 5.48 -2.73
C GLY A 53 -2.47 5.22 -2.91
N PHE A 54 -1.96 4.27 -2.14
CA PHE A 54 -0.55 3.96 -2.05
C PHE A 54 -0.31 2.47 -1.89
N VAL A 55 0.83 2.00 -2.36
CA VAL A 55 1.24 0.60 -2.27
C VAL A 55 2.74 0.50 -2.53
N MET A 56 3.40 -0.46 -1.92
CA MET A 56 4.76 -0.83 -2.29
C MET A 56 4.73 -2.12 -3.11
N ILE A 57 5.39 -2.11 -4.27
CA ILE A 57 5.36 -3.20 -5.26
C ILE A 57 6.79 -3.64 -5.54
N THR A 58 7.13 -4.89 -5.19
CA THR A 58 8.42 -5.48 -5.53
C THR A 58 8.26 -6.43 -6.71
N ASN A 59 9.03 -6.22 -7.77
CA ASN A 59 9.13 -7.16 -8.88
C ASN A 59 10.17 -8.24 -8.55
N THR A 60 9.71 -9.41 -8.11
CA THR A 60 10.56 -10.58 -7.84
C THR A 60 10.78 -11.46 -9.05
N GLY A 61 10.16 -11.10 -10.19
CA GLY A 61 10.31 -11.79 -11.47
C GLY A 61 11.65 -11.48 -12.15
N LYS A 62 11.90 -12.17 -13.27
CA LYS A 62 13.12 -12.00 -14.08
C LYS A 62 12.96 -11.00 -15.23
N ALA A 63 11.76 -10.52 -15.47
CA ALA A 63 11.44 -9.58 -16.54
C ALA A 63 10.92 -8.26 -15.97
N PRO A 64 11.14 -7.11 -16.64
CA PRO A 64 10.57 -5.84 -16.22
C PRO A 64 9.04 -5.91 -16.22
N GLU A 65 8.43 -5.21 -15.29
CA GLU A 65 6.99 -5.04 -15.20
C GLU A 65 6.63 -3.56 -15.29
N ARG A 66 5.36 -3.23 -15.53
CA ARG A 66 4.87 -1.87 -15.55
C ARG A 66 3.50 -1.78 -14.90
N LEU A 67 3.35 -0.91 -13.89
CA LEU A 67 2.07 -0.55 -13.32
C LEU A 67 1.36 0.43 -14.26
N LEU A 68 0.13 0.10 -14.68
CA LEU A 68 -0.65 0.88 -15.64
C LEU A 68 -1.79 1.67 -14.97
N GLY A 69 -2.31 1.19 -13.83
CA GLY A 69 -3.44 1.81 -13.15
C GLY A 69 -3.95 0.96 -11.99
N ALA A 70 -5.03 1.42 -11.40
CA ALA A 70 -5.72 0.74 -10.31
C ALA A 70 -7.22 1.02 -10.34
N THR A 71 -7.99 0.15 -9.70
CA THR A 71 -9.41 0.37 -9.41
C THR A 71 -9.67 0.17 -7.92
N ILE A 72 -10.73 0.77 -7.39
CA ILE A 72 -11.23 0.51 -6.04
C ILE A 72 -12.76 0.53 -6.05
N GLU A 73 -13.38 -0.35 -5.29
CA GLU A 73 -14.83 -0.31 -5.12
C GLU A 73 -15.24 0.99 -4.42
N GLY A 74 -16.09 1.76 -5.07
CA GLY A 74 -16.62 3.02 -4.51
C GLY A 74 -15.98 4.29 -5.04
N ALA A 75 -15.06 4.21 -5.99
CA ALA A 75 -14.52 5.38 -6.68
C ALA A 75 -14.29 5.11 -8.17
N VAL A 76 -14.06 6.15 -8.95
CA VAL A 76 -13.63 6.05 -10.35
C VAL A 76 -12.17 5.59 -10.40
N ASP A 77 -11.77 4.95 -11.49
CA ASP A 77 -10.43 4.38 -11.71
C ASP A 77 -9.31 5.39 -11.42
N ALA A 78 -8.21 4.87 -10.89
CA ALA A 78 -7.10 5.71 -10.52
C ALA A 78 -6.27 6.18 -11.72
N THR A 79 -5.86 7.44 -11.65
CA THR A 79 -4.76 8.00 -12.42
C THR A 79 -3.45 7.84 -11.65
N LEU A 80 -2.40 7.38 -12.32
CA LEU A 80 -1.05 7.37 -11.76
C LEU A 80 -0.49 8.78 -11.78
N VAL A 81 -0.02 9.26 -10.63
CA VAL A 81 0.48 10.63 -10.49
C VAL A 81 1.84 10.67 -9.83
N ARG A 82 2.57 11.77 -10.07
CA ARG A 82 3.83 12.09 -9.41
C ARG A 82 3.79 13.54 -8.91
N ALA A 83 4.24 13.77 -7.68
CA ALA A 83 4.47 15.12 -7.18
C ALA A 83 5.64 15.77 -7.93
N VAL A 84 5.44 17.00 -8.41
CA VAL A 84 6.46 17.78 -9.14
C VAL A 84 7.01 18.93 -8.31
N SER A 85 6.50 19.12 -7.10
CA SER A 85 6.97 20.14 -6.17
C SER A 85 7.10 19.57 -4.76
N PRO A 86 8.22 19.77 -4.06
CA PRO A 86 8.35 19.36 -2.67
C PRO A 86 7.62 20.27 -1.68
N VAL A 87 7.19 21.47 -2.14
CA VAL A 87 6.54 22.48 -1.30
C VAL A 87 5.05 22.64 -1.60
N ASP A 88 4.58 22.10 -2.72
CA ASP A 88 3.18 22.11 -3.11
C ASP A 88 2.73 20.67 -3.42
N ALA A 89 2.08 20.06 -2.46
CA ALA A 89 1.60 18.68 -2.59
C ALA A 89 0.50 18.52 -3.65
N ASN A 90 -0.14 19.61 -4.09
CA ASN A 90 -1.13 19.60 -5.17
C ASN A 90 -0.49 19.74 -6.56
N ALA A 91 0.79 20.06 -6.64
CA ALA A 91 1.51 20.11 -7.90
C ALA A 91 1.82 18.66 -8.35
N LEU A 92 0.87 18.06 -9.03
CA LEU A 92 0.94 16.70 -9.56
C LEU A 92 1.02 16.71 -11.08
N CYS A 93 1.76 15.75 -11.64
CA CYS A 93 1.65 15.43 -13.05
C CYS A 93 1.17 13.99 -13.25
N GLN A 94 0.47 13.75 -14.33
CA GLN A 94 -0.03 12.44 -14.71
C GLN A 94 1.06 11.59 -15.40
N LEU A 95 1.15 10.32 -15.02
CA LEU A 95 2.04 9.33 -15.62
C LEU A 95 1.25 8.46 -16.61
N GLU A 96 0.97 8.98 -17.80
CA GLU A 96 0.10 8.34 -18.81
C GLU A 96 0.61 6.98 -19.27
N ASN A 97 1.92 6.78 -19.30
CA ASN A 97 2.56 5.54 -19.75
C ASN A 97 2.77 4.52 -18.63
N GLY A 98 2.25 4.78 -17.43
CA GLY A 98 2.48 3.93 -16.26
C GLY A 98 3.85 4.12 -15.64
N ILE A 99 4.22 3.20 -14.73
CA ILE A 99 5.50 3.24 -13.99
C ILE A 99 6.22 1.90 -14.17
N ASP A 100 7.44 1.96 -14.69
CA ASP A 100 8.28 0.77 -14.88
C ASP A 100 8.86 0.27 -13.56
N ILE A 101 8.91 -1.06 -13.42
CA ILE A 101 9.47 -1.77 -12.26
C ILE A 101 10.46 -2.81 -12.78
N ALA A 102 11.75 -2.49 -12.72
CA ALA A 102 12.80 -3.41 -13.17
C ALA A 102 12.81 -4.72 -12.36
N PRO A 103 13.36 -5.82 -12.89
CA PRO A 103 13.56 -7.05 -12.15
C PRO A 103 14.32 -6.80 -10.85
N GLY A 104 13.82 -7.30 -9.72
CA GLY A 104 14.40 -7.10 -8.39
C GLY A 104 14.15 -5.71 -7.78
N ALA A 105 13.57 -4.77 -8.52
CA ALA A 105 13.29 -3.43 -8.02
C ALA A 105 11.98 -3.36 -7.22
N THR A 106 11.91 -2.36 -6.34
CA THR A 106 10.72 -2.02 -5.57
C THR A 106 10.24 -0.62 -5.94
N LEU A 107 9.02 -0.52 -6.44
CA LEU A 107 8.28 0.73 -6.59
C LEU A 107 7.59 1.08 -5.28
N VAL A 108 7.79 2.30 -4.77
CA VAL A 108 7.13 2.79 -3.56
C VAL A 108 6.22 3.95 -3.94
N LEU A 109 4.90 3.70 -3.91
CA LEU A 109 3.91 4.78 -3.98
C LEU A 109 3.63 5.27 -2.55
N LYS A 110 3.83 6.56 -2.31
CA LYS A 110 3.71 7.17 -0.99
C LYS A 110 3.34 8.66 -1.08
N PRO A 111 2.74 9.23 -0.02
CA PRO A 111 2.45 10.66 0.05
C PRO A 111 3.65 11.52 -0.30
N GLY A 112 3.41 12.60 -1.07
CA GLY A 112 4.46 13.54 -1.48
C GLY A 112 5.44 13.03 -2.55
N ALA A 113 5.20 11.85 -3.12
CA ALA A 113 6.01 11.29 -4.21
C ALA A 113 5.11 10.87 -5.39
N SER A 114 5.05 9.58 -5.69
CA SER A 114 4.10 9.04 -6.66
C SER A 114 2.96 8.33 -5.93
N GLY A 115 1.77 8.33 -6.53
CA GLY A 115 0.58 7.71 -5.94
C GLY A 115 -0.47 7.34 -6.98
N LEU A 116 -1.57 6.79 -6.46
CA LEU A 116 -2.80 6.51 -7.17
C LEU A 116 -3.79 7.62 -6.80
N LEU A 117 -4.26 8.40 -7.75
CA LEU A 117 -5.33 9.36 -7.52
C LEU A 117 -6.63 8.77 -8.07
N PHE A 118 -7.46 8.23 -7.19
CA PHE A 118 -8.80 7.76 -7.53
C PHE A 118 -9.72 8.94 -7.76
N GLY A 119 -10.51 8.89 -8.82
CA GLY A 119 -11.49 9.92 -9.17
C GLY A 119 -12.71 9.91 -8.26
N ALA A 120 -13.77 10.57 -8.70
CA ALA A 120 -14.99 10.80 -7.93
C ALA A 120 -15.43 9.59 -7.08
N VAL A 121 -15.55 9.83 -5.77
CA VAL A 121 -15.96 8.80 -4.80
C VAL A 121 -17.49 8.70 -4.81
N ASN A 122 -18.02 7.59 -5.28
CA ASN A 122 -19.47 7.34 -5.38
C ASN A 122 -20.05 6.57 -4.19
N LYS A 123 -19.20 5.90 -3.39
CA LYS A 123 -19.55 5.20 -2.14
C LYS A 123 -18.51 5.55 -1.09
N SER A 124 -18.93 5.92 0.12
CA SER A 124 -18.02 6.28 1.21
C SER A 124 -16.97 5.20 1.48
N LEU A 125 -15.71 5.59 1.45
CA LEU A 125 -14.57 4.81 1.89
C LEU A 125 -14.34 5.13 3.37
N ARG A 126 -14.81 4.23 4.26
CA ARG A 126 -14.80 4.43 5.71
C ARG A 126 -13.50 3.88 6.29
N GLU A 127 -12.91 4.61 7.22
CA GLU A 127 -11.70 4.17 7.92
C GLU A 127 -11.85 2.82 8.63
N ASP A 128 -10.72 2.17 8.87
CA ASP A 128 -10.58 0.90 9.58
C ASP A 128 -11.28 -0.31 8.93
N ILE A 129 -11.60 -0.22 7.64
CA ILE A 129 -12.09 -1.35 6.85
C ILE A 129 -11.25 -1.55 5.57
N TYR A 130 -11.51 -2.64 4.86
CA TYR A 130 -10.90 -2.93 3.57
C TYR A 130 -11.90 -2.68 2.44
N ALA A 131 -11.41 -2.19 1.31
CA ALA A 131 -12.16 -2.09 0.07
C ALA A 131 -11.50 -2.94 -1.02
N ASN A 132 -12.32 -3.68 -1.77
CA ASN A 132 -11.85 -4.45 -2.91
C ASN A 132 -11.34 -3.52 -4.00
N GLY A 133 -10.26 -3.93 -4.66
CA GLY A 133 -9.71 -3.20 -5.78
C GLY A 133 -8.82 -4.07 -6.64
N THR A 134 -8.21 -3.44 -7.62
CA THR A 134 -7.24 -4.11 -8.51
C THR A 134 -6.06 -3.19 -8.78
N LEU A 135 -4.91 -3.79 -9.05
CA LEU A 135 -3.80 -3.14 -9.75
C LEU A 135 -3.70 -3.74 -11.15
N VAL A 136 -3.45 -2.89 -12.14
CA VAL A 136 -3.33 -3.30 -13.54
C VAL A 136 -1.88 -3.21 -13.96
N PHE A 137 -1.34 -4.34 -14.44
CA PHE A 137 0.04 -4.45 -14.88
C PHE A 137 0.12 -4.85 -16.37
N ALA A 138 1.19 -4.44 -17.03
CA ALA A 138 1.39 -4.73 -18.45
C ALA A 138 1.57 -6.25 -18.73
N ARG A 139 2.26 -6.97 -17.85
CA ARG A 139 2.55 -8.41 -18.01
C ARG A 139 1.71 -9.28 -17.08
N ALA A 140 1.69 -8.95 -15.79
CA ALA A 140 0.90 -9.69 -14.81
C ALA A 140 -0.61 -9.52 -15.02
N GLY A 141 -1.05 -8.50 -15.78
CA GLY A 141 -2.46 -8.20 -16.02
C GLY A 141 -3.14 -7.65 -14.77
N VAL A 142 -4.41 -8.00 -14.60
CA VAL A 142 -5.21 -7.53 -13.46
C VAL A 142 -4.91 -8.39 -12.23
N VAL A 143 -4.50 -7.74 -11.16
CA VAL A 143 -4.22 -8.34 -9.85
C VAL A 143 -5.23 -7.81 -8.84
N LYS A 144 -6.04 -8.70 -8.27
CA LYS A 144 -7.00 -8.35 -7.21
C LYS A 144 -6.27 -8.11 -5.90
N ILE A 145 -6.64 -7.05 -5.20
CA ILE A 145 -6.11 -6.66 -3.89
C ILE A 145 -7.24 -6.11 -3.01
N GLU A 146 -6.94 -5.93 -1.74
CA GLU A 146 -7.77 -5.18 -0.81
C GLU A 146 -6.97 -3.98 -0.31
N PHE A 147 -7.52 -2.79 -0.47
CA PHE A 147 -6.96 -1.57 0.10
C PHE A 147 -7.45 -1.39 1.53
N TYR A 148 -6.54 -1.22 2.48
CA TYR A 148 -6.90 -0.77 3.81
C TYR A 148 -7.25 0.72 3.78
N ILE A 149 -8.38 1.10 4.36
CA ILE A 149 -8.82 2.50 4.38
C ILE A 149 -8.33 3.14 5.66
N GLN A 150 -7.40 4.10 5.53
CA GLN A 150 -6.83 4.85 6.66
C GLN A 150 -7.55 6.18 6.84
N ALA A 151 -7.58 6.67 8.08
CA ALA A 151 -8.05 8.00 8.37
C ALA A 151 -7.35 9.05 7.49
N GLU A 152 -8.09 10.07 7.06
CA GLU A 152 -7.48 11.21 6.39
C GLU A 152 -6.65 11.97 7.42
N ASP A 153 -5.32 11.93 7.30
CA ASP A 153 -4.45 12.79 8.09
C ASP A 153 -4.77 14.25 7.76
N SER A 154 -5.17 15.02 8.77
CA SER A 154 -5.51 16.45 8.60
C SER A 154 -4.35 17.30 8.07
N LYS A 155 -3.15 16.73 7.99
CA LYS A 155 -1.93 17.30 7.40
C LYS A 155 -1.64 16.80 5.99
N ALA A 156 -2.32 15.73 5.52
CA ALA A 156 -2.21 15.32 4.14
C ALA A 156 -2.88 16.38 3.27
N ALA A 157 -2.17 16.89 2.28
CA ALA A 157 -2.74 17.85 1.36
C ALA A 157 -3.93 17.21 0.65
N LYS A 158 -5.08 17.87 0.71
CA LYS A 158 -6.28 17.43 -0.01
C LYS A 158 -6.00 17.56 -1.49
N HIS A 159 -5.70 16.46 -2.15
CA HIS A 159 -5.58 16.47 -3.59
C HIS A 159 -6.96 16.69 -4.21
N SER A 160 -7.13 17.85 -4.79
CA SER A 160 -8.32 18.16 -5.59
C SER A 160 -8.01 17.80 -7.04
N PRO A 161 -8.74 16.87 -7.67
CA PRO A 161 -8.58 16.59 -9.09
C PRO A 161 -9.06 17.74 -9.99
N ALA A 162 -9.50 18.86 -9.42
CA ALA A 162 -10.10 19.99 -10.14
C ALA A 162 -9.11 20.86 -10.93
N GLY A 163 -7.80 20.61 -10.84
CA GLY A 163 -6.82 21.22 -11.73
C GLY A 163 -6.52 20.31 -12.92
N ALA A 164 -6.46 20.85 -14.14
CA ALA A 164 -5.93 20.09 -15.27
C ALA A 164 -4.51 19.63 -14.92
N MET A 165 -4.36 18.30 -14.60
CA MET A 165 -3.04 17.73 -14.36
C MET A 165 -2.27 17.79 -15.66
N ALA A 166 -1.11 18.44 -15.66
CA ALA A 166 -0.20 18.38 -16.80
C ALA A 166 0.35 16.95 -16.91
N ALA A 167 0.46 16.43 -18.15
CA ALA A 167 1.20 15.20 -18.36
C ALA A 167 2.64 15.41 -17.89
N CYS A 168 3.20 14.43 -17.16
CA CYS A 168 4.62 14.45 -16.86
C CYS A 168 5.37 14.36 -18.18
N LEU A 169 6.02 15.42 -18.58
CA LEU A 169 7.00 15.34 -19.66
C LEU A 169 7.97 14.24 -19.25
N ALA A 170 8.13 13.22 -20.11
CA ALA A 170 9.09 12.17 -19.88
C ALA A 170 10.43 12.87 -19.63
N SER A 171 10.90 12.83 -18.38
CA SER A 171 12.26 13.26 -18.08
C SER A 171 13.15 12.33 -18.88
N ALA A 172 13.59 12.83 -20.04
CA ALA A 172 14.63 12.19 -20.80
C ALA A 172 15.80 11.96 -19.85
N THR A 173 16.11 10.71 -19.66
CA THR A 173 17.45 10.14 -19.41
C THR A 173 18.49 11.11 -18.84
N GLN A 174 18.87 10.92 -17.60
CA GLN A 174 20.30 10.92 -17.23
C GLN A 174 20.55 9.87 -16.16
#